data_f77e5707f1dffaf6d4dfe3e1321e6421
#
_entry.id   f77e5707f1dffaf6d4dfe3e1321e6421
#
_cell.length_a   1.000
_cell.length_b   1.000
_cell.length_c   1.000
_cell.angle_alpha   90.00
_cell.angle_beta   90.00
_cell.angle_gamma   90.00
#
_symmetry.space_group_name_H-M   'P 1'
#
loop_
_entity.id
_entity.type
_entity.pdbx_description
1 polymer ?
#
loop_
_entity_poly.entity_id
_entity_poly.type
_entity_poly.pdbx_seq_one_letter_code
_entity_poly.pdbx_strand_id
1 'polypeptide(L)'
;MNFLPEKIDHYVVNHSQEEPKILQELSKETWQKVLNPRMLSGAFQGRVLSMISKLIQPKSVLEIGTYTGYSAICIAEGIAV
;
A
#
# COMPACT_ATOMS: atom_id res chain seq x y z
N MET A 1 -6.06 -6.02 4.65
CA MET A 1 -6.43 -7.45 4.46
C MET A 1 -5.78 -8.32 5.50
N ASN A 2 -6.57 -9.16 6.16
CA ASN A 2 -6.05 -10.00 7.24
C ASN A 2 -5.86 -11.44 6.78
N PHE A 3 -4.86 -11.65 5.93
CA PHE A 3 -4.49 -13.00 5.50
C PHE A 3 -3.63 -13.73 6.53
N LEU A 4 -2.92 -12.96 7.35
CA LEU A 4 -1.91 -13.50 8.25
C LEU A 4 -2.46 -13.61 9.67
N PRO A 5 -2.00 -14.58 10.46
CA PRO A 5 -2.26 -14.57 11.89
C PRO A 5 -1.82 -13.23 12.48
N GLU A 6 -2.57 -12.76 13.46
CA GLU A 6 -2.36 -11.43 14.05
C GLU A 6 -0.94 -11.19 14.53
N LYS A 7 -0.33 -12.20 15.17
CA LYS A 7 1.04 -12.09 15.67
C LYS A 7 2.06 -11.91 14.54
N ILE A 8 1.86 -12.62 13.44
CA ILE A 8 2.75 -12.50 12.26
C ILE A 8 2.55 -11.14 11.61
N ASP A 9 1.33 -10.70 11.49
CA ASP A 9 1.03 -9.38 10.92
C ASP A 9 1.70 -8.27 11.71
N HIS A 10 1.59 -8.30 13.03
CA HIS A 10 2.25 -7.33 13.92
C HIS A 10 3.78 -7.35 13.74
N TYR A 11 4.36 -8.54 13.67
CA TYR A 11 5.80 -8.68 13.46
C TYR A 11 6.22 -8.02 12.14
N VAL A 12 5.52 -8.35 11.06
CA VAL A 12 5.82 -7.83 9.73
C VAL A 12 5.72 -6.30 9.72
N VAL A 13 4.65 -5.74 10.25
CA VAL A 13 4.46 -4.29 10.27
C VAL A 13 5.54 -3.60 11.09
N ASN A 14 5.91 -4.17 12.25
CA ASN A 14 6.90 -3.57 13.14
C ASN A 14 8.34 -3.67 12.63
N HIS A 15 8.60 -4.59 11.70
CA HIS A 15 9.95 -4.83 11.15
C HIS A 15 10.08 -4.40 9.70
N SER A 16 9.06 -3.73 9.15
CA SER A 16 9.07 -3.20 7.79
C SER A 16 9.26 -1.69 7.82
N GLN A 17 9.54 -1.12 6.65
CA GLN A 17 9.60 0.33 6.51
C GLN A 17 8.31 0.97 6.97
N GLU A 18 8.43 2.08 7.67
CA GLU A 18 7.28 2.83 8.16
C GLU A 18 6.41 3.34 7.00
N GLU A 19 5.10 3.25 7.18
CA GLU A 19 4.15 3.75 6.20
C GLU A 19 4.27 5.27 6.07
N PRO A 20 4.44 5.81 4.84
CA PRO A 20 4.47 7.25 4.65
C PRO A 20 3.19 7.93 5.17
N LYS A 21 3.35 9.15 5.64
CA LYS A 21 2.24 9.88 6.27
C LYS A 21 1.04 10.04 5.35
N ILE A 22 1.25 10.31 4.07
CA ILE A 22 0.15 10.46 3.12
C ILE A 22 -0.68 9.19 3.00
N LEU A 23 -0.03 8.01 3.08
CA LEU A 23 -0.72 6.73 3.02
C LEU A 23 -1.44 6.44 4.33
N GLN A 24 -0.90 6.88 5.46
CA GLN A 24 -1.60 6.77 6.73
C GLN A 24 -2.89 7.58 6.72
N GLU A 25 -2.85 8.78 6.17
CA GLU A 25 -4.01 9.65 6.04
C GLU A 25 -5.04 9.07 5.08
N LEU A 26 -4.60 8.53 3.94
CA LEU A 26 -5.48 7.88 2.97
C LEU A 26 -6.16 6.67 3.57
N SER A 27 -5.42 5.84 4.29
CA SER A 27 -5.95 4.66 4.96
C SER A 27 -7.02 5.05 5.98
N LYS A 28 -6.73 6.05 6.81
CA LYS A 28 -7.67 6.55 7.81
C LYS A 28 -8.96 7.06 7.17
N GLU A 29 -8.84 7.85 6.10
CA GLU A 29 -10.00 8.39 5.41
C GLU A 29 -10.81 7.27 4.74
N THR A 30 -10.14 6.29 4.15
CA THR A 30 -10.79 5.14 3.52
C THR A 30 -11.63 4.37 4.53
N TRP A 31 -11.07 4.07 5.71
CA TRP A 31 -11.79 3.35 6.75
C TRP A 31 -12.96 4.13 7.33
N GLN A 32 -12.89 5.45 7.31
CA GLN A 32 -13.95 6.31 7.85
C GLN A 32 -15.08 6.56 6.86
N LYS A 33 -14.79 6.64 5.54
CA LYS A 33 -15.73 7.18 4.56
C LYS A 33 -16.15 6.21 3.47
N VAL A 34 -15.46 5.09 3.31
CA VAL A 34 -15.71 4.17 2.20
C VAL A 34 -16.36 2.89 2.71
N LEU A 35 -17.29 2.31 1.92
CA LEU A 35 -18.10 1.16 2.34
C LEU A 35 -17.30 -0.12 2.57
N ASN A 36 -16.28 -0.39 1.75
CA ASN A 36 -15.52 -1.64 1.83
C ASN A 36 -14.03 -1.37 2.10
N PRO A 37 -13.68 -0.80 3.27
CA PRO A 37 -12.29 -0.40 3.51
C PRO A 37 -11.31 -1.58 3.55
N ARG A 38 -11.79 -2.81 3.76
CA ARG A 38 -10.95 -4.01 3.75
C ARG A 38 -10.31 -4.30 2.40
N MET A 39 -10.80 -3.69 1.32
CA MET A 39 -10.21 -3.81 0.00
C MET A 39 -8.92 -2.99 -0.14
N LEU A 40 -8.62 -2.14 0.83
CA LEU A 40 -7.40 -1.36 0.85
C LEU A 40 -6.19 -2.29 0.99
N SER A 41 -5.13 -2.01 0.21
CA SER A 41 -3.92 -2.85 0.21
C SER A 41 -3.23 -2.91 1.56
N GLY A 42 -3.10 -1.76 2.23
CA GLY A 42 -2.48 -1.68 3.53
C GLY A 42 -0.96 -1.52 3.49
N ALA A 43 -0.37 -1.29 4.67
CA ALA A 43 1.02 -0.88 4.79
C ALA A 43 2.01 -1.94 4.29
N PHE A 44 1.83 -3.21 4.67
CA PHE A 44 2.76 -4.27 4.26
C PHE A 44 2.75 -4.45 2.74
N GLN A 45 1.57 -4.70 2.16
CA GLN A 45 1.45 -4.88 0.71
C GLN A 45 1.94 -3.64 -0.04
N GLY A 46 1.64 -2.45 0.49
CA GLY A 46 2.09 -1.20 -0.11
C GLY A 46 3.60 -1.08 -0.15
N ARG A 47 4.28 -1.45 0.93
CA ARG A 47 5.76 -1.41 0.95
C ARG A 47 6.38 -2.43 0.00
N VAL A 48 5.76 -3.60 -0.15
CA VAL A 48 6.21 -4.60 -1.13
C VAL A 48 6.04 -4.06 -2.55
N LEU A 49 4.89 -3.48 -2.88
CA LEU A 49 4.65 -2.89 -4.20
C LEU A 49 5.64 -1.76 -4.50
N SER A 50 5.88 -0.89 -3.53
CA SER A 50 6.85 0.19 -3.68
C SER A 50 8.26 -0.33 -3.95
N MET A 51 8.68 -1.35 -3.21
CA MET A 51 9.98 -1.99 -3.39
C MET A 51 10.13 -2.58 -4.80
N ILE A 52 9.12 -3.33 -5.25
CA ILE A 52 9.14 -3.93 -6.58
C ILE A 52 9.18 -2.84 -7.65
N SER A 53 8.38 -1.81 -7.49
CA SER A 53 8.36 -0.68 -8.42
C SER A 53 9.72 0.00 -8.51
N LYS A 54 10.38 0.21 -7.37
CA LYS A 54 11.73 0.80 -7.32
C LYS A 54 12.78 -0.08 -7.99
N LEU A 55 12.63 -1.41 -7.89
CA LEU A 55 13.54 -2.34 -8.56
C LEU A 55 13.38 -2.29 -10.08
N ILE A 56 12.15 -2.19 -10.56
CA ILE A 56 11.84 -2.19 -11.99
C ILE A 56 12.04 -0.81 -12.61
N GLN A 57 11.77 0.25 -11.88
CA GLN A 57 11.79 1.64 -12.34
C GLN A 57 10.95 1.84 -13.61
N PRO A 58 9.65 1.55 -13.56
CA PRO A 58 8.80 1.64 -14.73
C PRO A 58 8.61 3.10 -15.16
N LYS A 59 8.42 3.31 -16.46
CA LYS A 59 8.09 4.64 -17.01
C LYS A 59 6.59 4.90 -16.95
N SER A 60 5.79 3.86 -17.07
CA SER A 60 4.35 3.94 -17.01
C SER A 60 3.80 2.65 -16.44
N VAL A 61 2.67 2.74 -15.75
CA VAL A 61 2.04 1.60 -15.09
C VAL A 61 0.54 1.66 -15.34
N LEU A 62 -0.05 0.51 -15.64
CA LEU A 62 -1.50 0.35 -15.67
C LEU A 62 -1.92 -0.44 -14.44
N GLU A 63 -2.84 0.10 -13.68
CA GLU A 63 -3.44 -0.61 -12.55
C GLU A 63 -4.93 -0.81 -12.77
N ILE A 64 -5.38 -2.05 -12.59
CA ILE A 64 -6.80 -2.40 -12.64
C ILE A 64 -7.28 -2.57 -11.19
N GLY A 65 -8.41 -1.92 -10.85
CA GLY A 65 -8.92 -1.98 -9.49
C GLY A 65 -8.17 -1.09 -8.52
N THR A 66 -8.00 0.17 -8.87
CA THR A 66 -7.24 1.15 -8.06
C THR A 66 -7.87 1.40 -6.69
N TYR A 67 -9.18 1.25 -6.58
CA TYR A 67 -9.95 1.52 -5.38
C TYR A 67 -9.76 2.99 -4.92
N THR A 68 -9.15 3.24 -3.76
CA THR A 68 -8.93 4.62 -3.29
C THR A 68 -7.55 5.18 -3.65
N GLY A 69 -6.76 4.42 -4.38
CA GLY A 69 -5.48 4.88 -4.88
C GLY A 69 -4.26 4.54 -4.02
N TYR A 70 -4.44 3.74 -2.97
CA TYR A 70 -3.34 3.39 -2.06
C TYR A 70 -2.20 2.69 -2.80
N SER A 71 -2.52 1.61 -3.52
CA SER A 71 -1.50 0.86 -4.28
C SER A 71 -0.92 1.71 -5.40
N ALA A 72 -1.74 2.56 -6.03
CA ALA A 72 -1.26 3.47 -7.08
C ALA A 72 -0.16 4.40 -6.56
N ILE A 73 -0.35 4.96 -5.36
CA ILE A 73 0.66 5.83 -4.75
C ILE A 73 1.94 5.04 -4.45
N CYS A 74 1.80 3.82 -3.92
CA CYS A 74 2.95 2.96 -3.61
C CYS A 74 3.76 2.64 -4.87
N ILE A 75 3.08 2.28 -5.96
CA ILE A 75 3.73 1.98 -7.25
C ILE A 75 4.40 3.24 -7.81
N ALA A 76 3.74 4.39 -7.67
CA ALA A 76 4.27 5.66 -8.17
C ALA A 76 5.59 6.04 -7.52
N GLU A 77 5.88 5.57 -6.33
CA GLU A 77 7.14 5.85 -5.64
C GLU A 77 8.36 5.32 -6.39
N GLY A 78 8.18 4.33 -7.27
CA GLY A 78 9.26 3.76 -8.05
C GLY A 78 9.27 4.18 -9.52
N ILE A 79 8.32 5.00 -9.96
CA ILE A 79 8.26 5.40 -11.37
C ILE A 79 9.48 6.25 -11.72
N ALA A 80 10.11 5.92 -12.87
CA ALA A 80 11.25 6.65 -13.41
C ALA A 80 10.77 8.01 -13.95
N VAL A 81 11.48 9.05 -13.56
CA VAL A 81 11.18 10.42 -14.00
C VAL A 81 12.02 10.80 -15.20
#